data_af7f941b6d4a511e1696b12803e39638
#
_entry.id   af7f941b6d4a511e1696b12803e39638
#
_cell.length_a   1.000
_cell.length_b   1.000
_cell.length_c   1.000
_cell.angle_alpha   90.00
_cell.angle_beta   90.00
_cell.angle_gamma   90.00
#
_symmetry.space_group_name_H-M   'P 1'
#
loop_
_entity.id
_entity.type
_entity.pdbx_description
1 polymer ?
#
loop_
_entity_poly.entity_id
_entity_poly.type
_entity_poly.pdbx_seq_one_letter_code
_entity_poly.pdbx_strand_id
1 'polypeptide(L)'
;MDRSLKPDWSPDLFLTHNYITHLFVVKTDIIRTIGGFRSEYDGAQDYDLMFRCIEKSKDIYHLPKVLYHWRIHEGSTAGDPESKAYAFEAGRKAIQSHLDRMGIEGKAITLGKPLWGLYRVEYAMKEEPLVSIIIPNYEHEDVLKTCIDSLFNVNTYKNFEIIVVENNSKSKSTFEYYEQVQKEH
;
A
#
# COMPACT_ATOMS: atom_id res chain seq x y z
N MET A 1 13.26 -15.85 -18.92
CA MET A 1 13.17 -16.09 -17.46
C MET A 1 13.03 -14.75 -16.79
N ASP A 2 11.85 -14.45 -16.31
CA ASP A 2 11.57 -13.15 -15.72
C ASP A 2 12.07 -13.13 -14.26
N ARG A 3 12.76 -12.07 -13.88
CA ARG A 3 13.25 -11.89 -12.52
C ARG A 3 12.21 -11.09 -11.72
N SER A 4 11.73 -11.65 -10.62
CA SER A 4 10.93 -10.92 -9.64
C SER A 4 11.87 -10.40 -8.55
N LEU A 5 12.22 -9.13 -8.64
CA LEU A 5 13.00 -8.46 -7.60
C LEU A 5 12.07 -7.92 -6.54
N LYS A 6 12.47 -8.05 -5.29
CA LYS A 6 11.68 -7.63 -4.12
C LYS A 6 12.37 -6.47 -3.42
N PRO A 7 11.63 -5.52 -2.86
CA PRO A 7 12.20 -4.48 -2.02
C PRO A 7 12.65 -5.06 -0.66
N ASP A 8 13.33 -4.23 0.12
CA ASP A 8 13.50 -4.46 1.54
C ASP A 8 12.14 -4.49 2.26
N TRP A 9 12.15 -4.87 3.53
CA TRP A 9 10.91 -4.96 4.28
C TRP A 9 10.11 -3.65 4.21
N SER A 10 8.91 -3.76 3.67
CA SER A 10 7.96 -2.65 3.52
C SER A 10 6.58 -3.10 4.05
N PRO A 11 6.22 -2.71 5.28
CA PRO A 11 4.96 -3.12 5.90
C PRO A 11 3.74 -2.69 5.09
N ASP A 12 3.70 -1.46 4.61
CA ASP A 12 2.56 -0.96 3.84
C ASP A 12 2.40 -1.70 2.50
N LEU A 13 3.50 -1.98 1.81
CA LEU A 13 3.48 -2.79 0.59
C LEU A 13 2.99 -4.21 0.89
N PHE A 14 3.38 -4.79 2.03
CA PHE A 14 2.94 -6.12 2.43
C PHE A 14 1.44 -6.17 2.73
N LEU A 15 0.83 -5.08 3.15
CA LEU A 15 -0.62 -4.95 3.29
C LEU A 15 -1.35 -4.85 1.94
N THR A 16 -0.64 -4.53 0.84
CA THR A 16 -1.25 -4.45 -0.49
C THR A 16 -1.20 -5.77 -1.25
N HIS A 17 -0.20 -6.59 -1.03
CA HIS A 17 -0.08 -7.93 -1.62
C HIS A 17 1.05 -8.72 -0.97
N ASN A 18 0.99 -10.04 -1.06
CA ASN A 18 2.05 -10.92 -0.59
C ASN A 18 3.26 -10.89 -1.56
N TYR A 19 4.09 -9.83 -1.46
CA TYR A 19 5.28 -9.72 -2.32
C TYR A 19 6.44 -10.63 -1.87
N ILE A 20 6.44 -11.11 -0.62
CA ILE A 20 7.48 -11.99 -0.09
C ILE A 20 7.45 -13.36 -0.79
N THR A 21 6.29 -14.00 -0.83
CA THR A 21 6.05 -15.33 -1.42
C THR A 21 7.18 -16.33 -1.13
N HIS A 22 8.15 -16.50 -2.05
CA HIS A 22 9.26 -17.44 -1.97
C HIS A 22 10.63 -16.74 -2.19
N LEU A 23 11.65 -17.09 -1.48
CA LEU A 23 11.76 -18.05 -0.39
C LEU A 23 11.55 -17.34 0.95
N PHE A 24 10.66 -17.83 1.80
CA PHE A 24 10.45 -17.35 3.16
C PHE A 24 11.18 -18.27 4.15
N VAL A 25 12.00 -17.69 5.02
CA VAL A 25 12.76 -18.39 6.07
C VAL A 25 12.47 -17.76 7.40
N VAL A 26 12.17 -18.56 8.40
CA VAL A 26 11.84 -18.09 9.76
C VAL A 26 12.40 -19.05 10.82
N LYS A 27 12.69 -18.51 12.00
CA LYS A 27 13.11 -19.34 13.14
C LYS A 27 12.00 -20.30 13.57
N THR A 28 12.32 -21.57 13.75
CA THR A 28 11.36 -22.61 14.14
C THR A 28 10.60 -22.29 15.42
N ASP A 29 11.23 -21.61 16.37
CA ASP A 29 10.58 -21.25 17.64
C ASP A 29 9.45 -20.23 17.43
N ILE A 30 9.55 -19.33 16.46
CA ILE A 30 8.45 -18.44 16.09
C ILE A 30 7.27 -19.26 15.57
N ILE A 31 7.53 -20.23 14.66
CA ILE A 31 6.47 -21.13 14.14
C ILE A 31 5.78 -21.88 15.27
N ARG A 32 6.53 -22.41 16.23
CA ARG A 32 5.96 -23.11 17.39
C ARG A 32 5.11 -22.20 18.26
N THR A 33 5.55 -20.96 18.45
CA THR A 33 4.83 -19.96 19.27
C THR A 33 3.50 -19.56 18.65
N ILE A 34 3.46 -19.43 17.30
CA ILE A 34 2.25 -18.98 16.59
C ILE A 34 1.29 -20.12 16.20
N GLY A 35 1.68 -21.38 16.40
CA GLY A 35 0.86 -22.55 16.15
C GLY A 35 0.81 -23.02 14.67
N GLY A 36 1.75 -22.60 13.82
CA GLY A 36 1.86 -23.06 12.42
C GLY A 36 0.78 -22.51 11.49
N PHE A 37 0.42 -23.28 10.46
CA PHE A 37 -0.61 -22.93 9.50
C PHE A 37 -2.02 -23.01 10.09
N ARG A 38 -2.95 -22.23 9.52
CA ARG A 38 -4.37 -22.22 9.89
C ARG A 38 -5.21 -22.49 8.67
N SER A 39 -6.07 -23.51 8.71
CA SER A 39 -6.87 -23.97 7.57
C SER A 39 -7.94 -22.98 7.13
N GLU A 40 -8.40 -22.09 8.02
CA GLU A 40 -9.35 -21.03 7.68
C GLU A 40 -8.79 -20.00 6.67
N TYR A 41 -7.48 -20.05 6.39
CA TYR A 41 -6.79 -19.21 5.40
C TYR A 41 -6.30 -20.01 4.18
N ASP A 42 -6.85 -21.20 3.94
CA ASP A 42 -6.47 -22.00 2.77
C ASP A 42 -6.60 -21.19 1.48
N GLY A 43 -5.56 -21.24 0.64
CA GLY A 43 -5.37 -20.40 -0.54
C GLY A 43 -4.51 -19.15 -0.31
N ALA A 44 -4.38 -18.67 0.95
CA ALA A 44 -3.48 -17.60 1.37
C ALA A 44 -2.84 -17.93 2.75
N GLN A 45 -2.68 -19.20 3.06
CA GLN A 45 -2.16 -19.70 4.34
C GLN A 45 -0.72 -19.24 4.62
N ASP A 46 0.09 -19.05 3.59
CA ASP A 46 1.44 -18.51 3.68
C ASP A 46 1.41 -17.01 4.06
N TYR A 47 0.49 -16.26 3.52
CA TYR A 47 0.31 -14.84 3.81
C TYR A 47 -0.08 -14.62 5.27
N ASP A 48 -1.05 -15.37 5.77
CA ASP A 48 -1.44 -15.38 7.19
C ASP A 48 -0.27 -15.78 8.10
N LEU A 49 0.45 -16.85 7.74
CA LEU A 49 1.61 -17.31 8.50
C LEU A 49 2.69 -16.23 8.59
N MET A 50 3.00 -15.57 7.45
CA MET A 50 3.99 -14.50 7.37
C MET A 50 3.63 -13.33 8.28
N PHE A 51 2.38 -12.84 8.27
CA PHE A 51 1.94 -11.79 9.18
C PHE A 51 2.19 -12.17 10.64
N ARG A 52 1.76 -13.36 11.06
CA ARG A 52 1.96 -13.82 12.46
C ARG A 52 3.43 -14.01 12.81
N CYS A 53 4.27 -14.41 11.86
CA CYS A 53 5.72 -14.49 12.07
C CYS A 53 6.33 -13.09 12.24
N ILE A 54 5.96 -12.16 11.39
CA ILE A 54 6.42 -10.75 11.41
C ILE A 54 6.07 -10.10 12.75
N GLU A 55 4.86 -10.29 13.25
CA GLU A 55 4.38 -9.77 14.54
C GLU A 55 5.22 -10.25 15.74
N LYS A 56 5.92 -11.38 15.62
CA LYS A 56 6.78 -11.96 16.65
C LYS A 56 8.28 -11.81 16.38
N SER A 57 8.64 -11.31 15.19
CA SER A 57 10.03 -11.12 14.81
C SER A 57 10.55 -9.77 15.31
N LYS A 58 11.82 -9.76 15.75
CA LYS A 58 12.49 -8.50 16.09
C LYS A 58 13.04 -7.81 14.85
N ASP A 59 13.57 -8.60 13.92
CA ASP A 59 14.25 -8.14 12.73
C ASP A 59 13.80 -8.94 11.51
N ILE A 60 13.74 -8.27 10.37
CA ILE A 60 13.41 -8.85 9.06
C ILE A 60 14.54 -8.50 8.12
N TYR A 61 15.14 -9.52 7.49
CA TYR A 61 16.25 -9.35 6.58
C TYR A 61 15.87 -9.75 5.16
N HIS A 62 16.18 -8.91 4.21
CA HIS A 62 16.10 -9.22 2.80
C HIS A 62 17.45 -9.68 2.27
N LEU A 63 17.46 -10.80 1.55
CA LEU A 63 18.62 -11.30 0.83
C LEU A 63 18.45 -11.01 -0.66
N PRO A 64 19.10 -9.95 -1.22
CA PRO A 64 18.90 -9.53 -2.61
C PRO A 64 19.64 -10.44 -3.60
N LYS A 65 19.31 -11.73 -3.57
CA LYS A 65 19.90 -12.78 -4.42
C LYS A 65 18.81 -13.65 -5.02
N VAL A 66 19.05 -14.18 -6.22
CA VAL A 66 18.16 -15.17 -6.84
C VAL A 66 18.40 -16.52 -6.17
N LEU A 67 17.54 -16.86 -5.22
CA LEU A 67 17.65 -18.07 -4.39
C LEU A 67 16.53 -19.08 -4.64
N TYR A 68 15.51 -18.71 -5.42
CA TYR A 68 14.36 -19.54 -5.69
C TYR A 68 13.94 -19.46 -7.16
N HIS A 69 13.57 -20.59 -7.75
CA HIS A 69 13.06 -20.70 -9.11
C HIS A 69 11.65 -21.30 -9.06
N TRP A 70 10.66 -20.55 -9.50
CA TRP A 70 9.30 -21.06 -9.63
C TRP A 70 9.14 -21.77 -10.97
N ARG A 71 8.82 -23.07 -10.92
CA ARG A 71 8.54 -23.85 -12.12
C ARG A 71 7.11 -23.60 -12.58
N ILE A 72 6.96 -23.13 -13.81
CA ILE A 72 5.66 -23.01 -14.48
C ILE A 72 5.32 -24.35 -15.14
N HIS A 73 4.12 -24.86 -14.93
CA HIS A 73 3.58 -26.05 -15.59
C HIS A 73 2.08 -25.87 -15.88
N GLU A 74 1.47 -26.70 -16.76
CA GLU A 74 0.06 -26.64 -17.22
C GLU A 74 -0.85 -26.88 -16.03
N GLY A 75 -0.88 -26.96 -15.01
CA GLY A 75 -1.73 -27.04 -13.81
C GLY A 75 -1.35 -25.99 -12.77
N SER A 76 -0.50 -25.06 -13.15
CA SER A 76 -0.04 -24.01 -12.25
C SER A 76 -1.16 -23.05 -11.90
N THR A 77 -1.16 -22.61 -10.66
CA THR A 77 -2.17 -21.69 -10.10
C THR A 77 -2.21 -20.31 -10.77
N ALA A 78 -1.28 -20.01 -11.67
CA ALA A 78 -1.21 -18.73 -12.39
C ALA A 78 -2.18 -18.62 -13.60
N GLY A 79 -2.87 -19.71 -13.96
CA GLY A 79 -3.62 -19.77 -15.22
C GLY A 79 -5.05 -19.25 -15.19
N ASP A 80 -5.75 -19.30 -14.05
CA ASP A 80 -7.14 -18.82 -13.93
C ASP A 80 -7.40 -18.19 -12.55
N PRO A 81 -7.35 -16.85 -12.48
CA PRO A 81 -7.63 -16.14 -11.24
C PRO A 81 -9.08 -16.28 -10.75
N GLU A 82 -10.06 -16.48 -11.64
CA GLU A 82 -11.48 -16.54 -11.25
C GLU A 82 -11.79 -17.81 -10.47
N SER A 83 -11.18 -18.93 -10.81
CA SER A 83 -11.33 -20.19 -10.07
C SER A 83 -10.82 -20.13 -8.63
N LYS A 84 -10.14 -19.03 -8.25
CA LYS A 84 -9.48 -18.83 -6.97
C LYS A 84 -9.95 -17.61 -6.19
N ALA A 85 -11.16 -17.14 -6.46
CA ALA A 85 -11.75 -16.04 -5.70
C ALA A 85 -11.67 -16.27 -4.16
N TYR A 86 -11.75 -17.53 -3.73
CA TYR A 86 -11.61 -17.90 -2.32
C TYR A 86 -10.21 -17.58 -1.75
N ALA A 87 -9.14 -17.71 -2.55
CA ALA A 87 -7.77 -17.41 -2.11
C ALA A 87 -7.57 -15.90 -1.90
N PHE A 88 -8.18 -15.07 -2.75
CA PHE A 88 -8.14 -13.61 -2.57
C PHE A 88 -8.92 -13.18 -1.33
N GLU A 89 -10.06 -13.80 -1.06
CA GLU A 89 -10.81 -13.55 0.16
C GLU A 89 -10.05 -14.05 1.40
N ALA A 90 -9.38 -15.19 1.34
CA ALA A 90 -8.50 -15.67 2.40
C ALA A 90 -7.35 -14.68 2.67
N GLY A 91 -6.74 -14.11 1.61
CA GLY A 91 -5.73 -13.06 1.74
C GLY A 91 -6.26 -11.78 2.39
N ARG A 92 -7.46 -11.33 2.00
CA ARG A 92 -8.14 -10.21 2.65
C ARG A 92 -8.36 -10.47 4.14
N LYS A 93 -8.83 -11.68 4.49
CA LYS A 93 -9.02 -12.09 5.89
C LYS A 93 -7.69 -12.13 6.65
N ALA A 94 -6.60 -12.56 6.02
CA ALA A 94 -5.27 -12.56 6.64
C ALA A 94 -4.82 -11.15 7.02
N ILE A 95 -5.01 -10.18 6.10
CA ILE A 95 -4.73 -8.75 6.36
C ILE A 95 -5.62 -8.26 7.50
N GLN A 96 -6.93 -8.48 7.44
CA GLN A 96 -7.85 -8.02 8.49
C GLN A 96 -7.47 -8.59 9.86
N SER A 97 -7.18 -9.88 9.93
CA SER A 97 -6.75 -10.53 11.16
C SER A 97 -5.43 -9.97 11.71
N HIS A 98 -4.53 -9.53 10.82
CA HIS A 98 -3.32 -8.81 11.22
C HIS A 98 -3.66 -7.44 11.83
N LEU A 99 -4.49 -6.64 11.17
CA LEU A 99 -4.92 -5.34 11.69
C LEU A 99 -5.55 -5.48 13.07
N ASP A 100 -6.46 -6.46 13.22
CA ASP A 100 -7.16 -6.73 14.48
C ASP A 100 -6.17 -7.10 15.61
N ARG A 101 -5.19 -7.97 15.35
CA ARG A 101 -4.16 -8.36 16.32
C ARG A 101 -3.24 -7.21 16.70
N MET A 102 -2.96 -6.30 15.75
CA MET A 102 -2.12 -5.12 15.98
C MET A 102 -2.87 -3.94 16.59
N GLY A 103 -4.20 -4.05 16.78
CA GLY A 103 -5.04 -2.96 17.28
C GLY A 103 -5.15 -1.80 16.29
N ILE A 104 -4.96 -2.06 15.00
CA ILE A 104 -5.07 -1.06 13.93
C ILE A 104 -6.52 -1.02 13.47
N GLU A 105 -7.18 0.11 13.71
CA GLU A 105 -8.54 0.32 13.23
C GLU A 105 -8.54 0.56 11.72
N GLY A 106 -9.03 -0.40 10.98
CA GLY A 106 -9.08 -0.34 9.53
C GLY A 106 -9.81 -1.52 8.92
N LYS A 107 -10.13 -1.41 7.64
CA LYS A 107 -10.83 -2.43 6.86
C LYS A 107 -10.02 -2.84 5.66
N ALA A 108 -9.69 -4.14 5.58
CA ALA A 108 -9.06 -4.72 4.40
C ALA A 108 -10.09 -4.99 3.31
N ILE A 109 -9.80 -4.58 2.08
CA ILE A 109 -10.67 -4.67 0.91
C ILE A 109 -9.90 -5.31 -0.24
N THR A 110 -10.53 -6.26 -0.96
CA THR A 110 -10.03 -6.76 -2.24
C THR A 110 -10.33 -5.76 -3.34
N LEU A 111 -9.40 -5.51 -4.24
CA LEU A 111 -9.65 -4.60 -5.37
C LEU A 111 -10.43 -5.26 -6.51
N GLY A 112 -10.45 -6.60 -6.58
CA GLY A 112 -11.19 -7.34 -7.61
C GLY A 112 -10.59 -7.19 -9.01
N LYS A 113 -11.40 -7.46 -10.05
CA LYS A 113 -10.98 -7.36 -11.45
C LYS A 113 -10.58 -5.92 -11.84
N PRO A 114 -9.50 -5.72 -12.60
CA PRO A 114 -8.51 -6.73 -13.04
C PRO A 114 -7.36 -6.93 -12.01
N LEU A 115 -7.47 -6.37 -10.82
CA LEU A 115 -6.41 -6.26 -9.80
C LEU A 115 -6.46 -7.40 -8.78
N TRP A 116 -6.64 -8.64 -9.26
CA TRP A 116 -6.67 -9.83 -8.41
C TRP A 116 -5.41 -9.97 -7.54
N GLY A 117 -5.61 -10.28 -6.25
CA GLY A 117 -4.51 -10.43 -5.30
C GLY A 117 -3.92 -9.12 -4.79
N LEU A 118 -4.50 -7.98 -5.21
CA LEU A 118 -4.21 -6.69 -4.62
C LEU A 118 -5.29 -6.29 -3.62
N TYR A 119 -4.85 -5.66 -2.56
CA TYR A 119 -5.69 -5.23 -1.44
C TYR A 119 -5.48 -3.76 -1.14
N ARG A 120 -6.46 -3.16 -0.50
CA ARG A 120 -6.39 -1.82 0.09
C ARG A 120 -6.82 -1.90 1.55
N VAL A 121 -6.14 -1.16 2.41
CA VAL A 121 -6.59 -0.93 3.77
C VAL A 121 -7.20 0.47 3.87
N GLU A 122 -8.45 0.55 4.30
CA GLU A 122 -9.10 1.79 4.68
C GLU A 122 -8.95 1.96 6.18
N TYR A 123 -8.08 2.86 6.58
CA TYR A 123 -7.84 3.16 8.00
C TYR A 123 -8.94 4.06 8.55
N ALA A 124 -9.35 3.81 9.80
CA ALA A 124 -10.21 4.74 10.52
C ALA A 124 -9.37 5.94 10.96
N MET A 125 -9.75 7.13 10.50
CA MET A 125 -9.13 8.37 10.99
C MET A 125 -9.78 8.75 12.32
N LYS A 126 -8.99 8.79 13.40
CA LYS A 126 -9.45 9.21 14.75
C LYS A 126 -9.43 10.72 14.91
N GLU A 127 -8.60 11.39 14.16
CA GLU A 127 -8.38 12.84 14.19
C GLU A 127 -8.24 13.35 12.76
N GLU A 128 -8.51 14.61 12.57
CA GLU A 128 -8.26 15.31 11.31
C GLU A 128 -7.08 16.29 11.49
N PRO A 129 -5.83 15.83 11.50
CA PRO A 129 -4.67 16.70 11.64
C PRO A 129 -4.55 17.65 10.45
N LEU A 130 -3.91 18.80 10.66
CA LEU A 130 -3.59 19.72 9.58
C LEU A 130 -2.64 19.04 8.58
N VAL A 131 -3.03 19.03 7.31
CA VAL A 131 -2.22 18.50 6.20
C VAL A 131 -1.68 19.66 5.38
N SER A 132 -0.36 19.86 5.39
CA SER A 132 0.31 20.85 4.54
C SER A 132 0.62 20.25 3.17
N ILE A 133 -0.02 20.75 2.13
CA ILE A 133 0.19 20.34 0.73
C ILE A 133 1.22 21.27 0.12
N ILE A 134 2.44 20.76 -0.09
CA ILE A 134 3.57 21.53 -0.61
C ILE A 134 3.64 21.36 -2.12
N ILE A 135 3.46 22.45 -2.87
CA ILE A 135 3.45 22.48 -4.34
C ILE A 135 4.62 23.32 -4.84
N PRO A 136 5.71 22.72 -5.33
CA PRO A 136 6.75 23.48 -6.03
C PRO A 136 6.20 23.98 -7.35
N ASN A 137 6.34 25.29 -7.62
CA ASN A 137 5.89 25.88 -8.86
C ASN A 137 6.99 26.71 -9.54
N TYR A 138 7.06 26.60 -10.85
CA TYR A 138 7.87 27.44 -11.72
C TYR A 138 7.06 27.78 -12.95
N GLU A 139 6.67 29.07 -13.11
CA GLU A 139 5.76 29.50 -14.16
C GLU A 139 4.43 28.68 -14.16
N HIS A 140 3.78 28.51 -15.29
CA HIS A 140 2.63 27.61 -15.49
C HIS A 140 1.47 27.81 -14.50
N GLU A 141 1.02 29.05 -14.35
CA GLU A 141 -0.11 29.41 -13.48
C GLU A 141 -1.41 28.68 -13.82
N ASP A 142 -1.60 28.30 -15.08
CA ASP A 142 -2.75 27.53 -15.56
C ASP A 142 -2.78 26.10 -14.98
N VAL A 143 -1.61 25.47 -14.94
CA VAL A 143 -1.46 24.11 -14.33
C VAL A 143 -1.64 24.20 -12.82
N LEU A 144 -1.01 25.17 -12.18
CA LEU A 144 -1.15 25.40 -10.75
C LEU A 144 -2.61 25.68 -10.38
N LYS A 145 -3.31 26.51 -11.16
CA LYS A 145 -4.73 26.80 -10.96
C LYS A 145 -5.57 25.51 -11.01
N THR A 146 -5.37 24.68 -12.02
CA THR A 146 -6.08 23.41 -12.16
C THR A 146 -5.84 22.50 -10.94
N CYS A 147 -4.59 22.45 -10.45
CA CYS A 147 -4.23 21.69 -9.26
C CYS A 147 -4.96 22.20 -8.00
N ILE A 148 -4.91 23.52 -7.75
CA ILE A 148 -5.54 24.14 -6.58
C ILE A 148 -7.05 23.99 -6.64
N ASP A 149 -7.67 24.29 -7.79
CA ASP A 149 -9.12 24.14 -7.99
C ASP A 149 -9.56 22.69 -7.71
N SER A 150 -8.77 21.70 -8.12
CA SER A 150 -9.09 20.30 -7.85
C SER A 150 -9.03 19.94 -6.37
N LEU A 151 -8.06 20.50 -5.64
CA LEU A 151 -7.93 20.29 -4.19
C LEU A 151 -9.15 20.85 -3.43
N PHE A 152 -9.67 21.98 -3.83
CA PHE A 152 -10.87 22.54 -3.18
C PHE A 152 -12.18 21.87 -3.62
N ASN A 153 -12.29 21.47 -4.89
CA ASN A 153 -13.54 20.96 -5.44
C ASN A 153 -13.73 19.44 -5.27
N VAL A 154 -12.64 18.65 -5.28
CA VAL A 154 -12.70 17.19 -5.28
C VAL A 154 -12.33 16.59 -3.93
N ASN A 155 -11.44 17.26 -3.17
CA ASN A 155 -10.97 16.75 -1.91
C ASN A 155 -12.07 16.80 -0.84
N THR A 156 -12.27 15.68 -0.16
CA THR A 156 -13.22 15.55 0.96
C THR A 156 -12.61 15.92 2.30
N TYR A 157 -11.30 15.85 2.46
CA TYR A 157 -10.58 16.24 3.66
C TYR A 157 -10.52 17.77 3.76
N LYS A 158 -10.89 18.33 4.89
CA LYS A 158 -11.07 19.79 5.03
C LYS A 158 -10.00 20.51 5.83
N ASN A 159 -9.28 19.80 6.69
CA ASN A 159 -8.23 20.40 7.52
C ASN A 159 -6.87 20.36 6.80
N PHE A 160 -6.72 21.18 5.76
CA PHE A 160 -5.47 21.31 5.02
C PHE A 160 -5.11 22.75 4.71
N GLU A 161 -3.84 22.99 4.45
CA GLU A 161 -3.31 24.23 3.88
C GLU A 161 -2.51 23.92 2.62
N ILE A 162 -2.37 24.92 1.76
CA ILE A 162 -1.56 24.80 0.53
C ILE A 162 -0.38 25.75 0.66
N ILE A 163 0.83 25.23 0.48
CA ILE A 163 2.08 25.99 0.48
C ILE A 163 2.68 25.92 -0.92
N VAL A 164 2.57 26.98 -1.70
CA VAL A 164 3.21 27.10 -3.00
C VAL A 164 4.65 27.55 -2.80
N VAL A 165 5.61 26.71 -3.23
CA VAL A 165 7.03 27.03 -3.19
C VAL A 165 7.45 27.58 -4.56
N GLU A 166 7.61 28.91 -4.62
CA GLU A 166 8.03 29.62 -5.82
C GLU A 166 9.50 29.32 -6.17
N ASN A 167 9.78 28.96 -7.42
CA ASN A 167 11.09 28.54 -7.89
C ASN A 167 11.64 29.44 -9.04
N ASN A 168 11.81 30.72 -8.75
CA ASN A 168 12.37 31.73 -9.69
C ASN A 168 11.55 32.00 -10.96
N SER A 169 10.22 32.00 -10.89
CA SER A 169 9.34 32.47 -11.95
C SER A 169 9.64 33.92 -12.32
N LYS A 170 9.38 34.28 -13.57
CA LYS A 170 9.57 35.63 -14.08
C LYS A 170 8.31 36.24 -14.66
N SER A 171 7.32 35.40 -14.94
CA SER A 171 6.05 35.83 -15.52
C SER A 171 5.25 36.62 -14.49
N LYS A 172 4.78 37.80 -14.91
CA LYS A 172 3.92 38.64 -14.10
C LYS A 172 2.58 37.95 -13.81
N SER A 173 2.05 37.18 -14.75
CA SER A 173 0.80 36.44 -14.60
C SER A 173 0.89 35.41 -13.45
N THR A 174 2.03 34.75 -13.29
CA THR A 174 2.26 33.80 -12.18
C THR A 174 2.14 34.49 -10.82
N PHE A 175 2.76 35.66 -10.64
CA PHE A 175 2.68 36.40 -9.39
C PHE A 175 1.30 37.00 -9.15
N GLU A 176 0.64 37.51 -10.19
CA GLU A 176 -0.75 37.98 -10.13
C GLU A 176 -1.70 36.86 -9.68
N TYR A 177 -1.47 35.63 -10.17
CA TYR A 177 -2.24 34.48 -9.75
C TYR A 177 -1.99 34.13 -8.26
N TYR A 178 -0.73 34.18 -7.78
CA TYR A 178 -0.47 33.96 -6.35
C TYR A 178 -1.22 34.94 -5.48
N GLU A 179 -1.21 36.23 -5.82
CA GLU A 179 -1.95 37.24 -5.07
C GLU A 179 -3.47 37.03 -5.11
N GLN A 180 -3.98 36.54 -6.25
CA GLN A 180 -5.40 36.22 -6.38
C GLN A 180 -5.79 35.05 -5.49
N VAL A 181 -5.11 33.92 -5.61
CA VAL A 181 -5.47 32.70 -4.88
C VAL A 181 -5.35 32.85 -3.37
N GLN A 182 -4.41 33.66 -2.89
CA GLN A 182 -4.28 33.99 -1.46
C GLN A 182 -5.45 34.83 -0.90
N LYS A 183 -6.17 35.54 -1.75
CA LYS A 183 -7.34 36.32 -1.33
C LYS A 183 -8.64 35.53 -1.40
N GLU A 184 -8.66 34.48 -2.23
CA GLU A 184 -9.84 33.65 -2.45
C GLU A 184 -9.95 32.52 -1.41
N HIS A 185 -8.82 32.14 -0.83
CA HIS A 185 -8.67 31.01 0.12
C HIS A 185 -7.83 31.39 1.34
#